data_a6c9cdb2eeb3f26c858c5d13d9f683b4
#
_entry.id   a6c9cdb2eeb3f26c858c5d13d9f683b4
#
_cell.length_a   1.000
_cell.length_b   1.000
_cell.length_c   1.000
_cell.angle_alpha   90.00
_cell.angle_beta   90.00
_cell.angle_gamma   90.00
#
_symmetry.space_group_name_H-M   'P 1'
#
loop_
_entity.id
_entity.type
_entity.pdbx_description
1 polymer ?
#
loop_
_entity_poly.entity_id
_entity_poly.type
_entity_poly.pdbx_seq_one_letter_code
_entity_poly.pdbx_strand_id
1 'polypeptide(L)'
;HGKNASYIPYLASVPSHLFGISIMFCDGTHAEVGDTEYAFAIESISKVFTLAHVLDEVGPEALRSKIGCDPTGEPFNSVIALELHKGRPLNPFVNAGAMATVSLLEADTAQARWDQIQTTYNLFAGRGLTVNDEVYQSEAKTNQHNRGIAWLLQSYGYMHADPMEVCAVYTRQCSVAITCHDLV
;
A
#
# COMPACT_ATOMS: atom_id res chain seq x y z
N HIS A 1 -8.26 -22.44 -10.33
CA HIS A 1 -8.84 -21.48 -11.27
C HIS A 1 -9.11 -20.17 -10.52
N GLY A 2 -8.19 -19.21 -10.67
CA GLY A 2 -8.36 -17.85 -10.15
C GLY A 2 -9.30 -17.00 -11.01
N LYS A 3 -9.70 -15.87 -10.45
CA LYS A 3 -10.43 -14.81 -11.19
C LYS A 3 -9.75 -13.47 -10.89
N ASN A 4 -9.78 -12.54 -11.86
CA ASN A 4 -9.33 -11.19 -11.63
C ASN A 4 -10.13 -10.54 -10.49
N ALA A 5 -9.45 -9.68 -9.73
CA ALA A 5 -10.14 -8.80 -8.79
C ALA A 5 -11.12 -7.90 -9.55
N SER A 6 -12.30 -7.68 -8.98
CA SER A 6 -13.37 -6.89 -9.63
C SER A 6 -13.83 -5.70 -8.80
N TYR A 7 -13.27 -5.51 -7.60
CA TYR A 7 -13.61 -4.37 -6.72
C TYR A 7 -13.00 -3.04 -7.21
N ILE A 8 -11.94 -3.11 -8.04
CA ILE A 8 -11.43 -1.98 -8.83
C ILE A 8 -11.75 -2.31 -10.29
N PRO A 9 -12.60 -1.55 -11.00
CA PRO A 9 -13.03 -1.89 -12.36
C PRO A 9 -11.89 -2.12 -13.36
N TYR A 10 -10.78 -1.36 -13.23
CA TYR A 10 -9.60 -1.56 -14.07
C TYR A 10 -9.04 -2.99 -13.97
N LEU A 11 -8.93 -3.52 -12.75
CA LEU A 11 -8.34 -4.85 -12.52
C LEU A 11 -9.15 -5.98 -13.17
N ALA A 12 -10.46 -5.80 -13.29
CA ALA A 12 -11.33 -6.75 -13.98
C ALA A 12 -11.02 -6.88 -15.48
N SER A 13 -10.43 -5.85 -16.09
CA SER A 13 -10.08 -5.80 -17.52
C SER A 13 -8.69 -6.35 -17.83
N VAL A 14 -7.85 -6.61 -16.84
CA VAL A 14 -6.50 -7.18 -17.02
C VAL A 14 -6.61 -8.59 -17.62
N PRO A 15 -5.76 -8.98 -18.59
CA PRO A 15 -5.80 -10.32 -19.16
C PRO A 15 -5.61 -11.41 -18.08
N SER A 16 -6.58 -12.31 -17.95
CA SER A 16 -6.61 -13.31 -16.86
C SER A 16 -5.64 -14.48 -17.05
N HIS A 17 -4.98 -14.57 -18.21
CA HIS A 17 -4.01 -15.63 -18.54
C HIS A 17 -2.56 -15.26 -18.18
N LEU A 18 -2.30 -14.03 -17.78
CA LEU A 18 -0.97 -13.57 -17.39
C LEU A 18 -0.46 -14.36 -16.18
N PHE A 19 0.76 -14.83 -16.28
CA PHE A 19 1.42 -15.58 -15.22
C PHE A 19 2.94 -15.38 -15.30
N GLY A 20 3.56 -14.98 -14.21
CA GLY A 20 5.00 -14.81 -14.10
C GLY A 20 5.53 -15.29 -12.75
N ILE A 21 6.74 -15.85 -12.76
CA ILE A 21 7.52 -16.16 -11.56
C ILE A 21 8.92 -15.60 -11.76
N SER A 22 9.41 -14.86 -10.76
CA SER A 22 10.81 -14.42 -10.66
C SER A 22 11.38 -14.88 -9.33
N ILE A 23 12.60 -15.40 -9.34
CA ILE A 23 13.31 -15.89 -8.16
C ILE A 23 14.72 -15.30 -8.17
N MET A 24 15.08 -14.62 -7.09
CA MET A 24 16.45 -14.18 -6.83
C MET A 24 17.14 -15.14 -5.86
N PHE A 25 18.32 -15.60 -6.22
CA PHE A 25 19.18 -16.44 -5.36
C PHE A 25 20.13 -15.57 -4.54
N CYS A 26 20.61 -16.12 -3.40
CA CYS A 26 21.52 -15.39 -2.51
C CYS A 26 22.89 -15.06 -3.15
N ASP A 27 23.27 -15.71 -4.24
CA ASP A 27 24.49 -15.44 -5.00
C ASP A 27 24.31 -14.35 -6.07
N GLY A 28 23.10 -13.75 -6.16
CA GLY A 28 22.76 -12.72 -7.13
C GLY A 28 22.31 -13.25 -8.49
N THR A 29 22.30 -14.57 -8.69
CA THR A 29 21.68 -15.14 -9.88
C THR A 29 20.17 -15.10 -9.79
N HIS A 30 19.49 -15.03 -10.93
CA HIS A 30 18.02 -15.05 -10.96
C HIS A 30 17.49 -16.01 -12.03
N ALA A 31 16.26 -16.48 -11.81
CA ALA A 31 15.53 -17.31 -12.76
C ALA A 31 14.11 -16.76 -12.93
N GLU A 32 13.65 -16.71 -14.17
CA GLU A 32 12.34 -16.16 -14.51
C GLU A 32 11.61 -17.05 -15.49
N VAL A 33 10.28 -17.06 -15.41
CA VAL A 33 9.41 -17.77 -16.35
C VAL A 33 8.06 -17.06 -16.47
N GLY A 34 7.52 -17.05 -17.69
CA GLY A 34 6.23 -16.42 -18.00
C GLY A 34 6.31 -14.92 -18.23
N ASP A 35 5.26 -14.20 -17.84
CA ASP A 35 5.05 -12.77 -18.17
C ASP A 35 5.72 -11.84 -17.15
N THR A 36 7.00 -12.09 -16.81
CA THR A 36 7.71 -11.40 -15.71
C THR A 36 7.91 -9.90 -15.97
N GLU A 37 7.96 -9.49 -17.24
CA GLU A 37 8.09 -8.10 -17.64
C GLU A 37 6.75 -7.35 -17.77
N TYR A 38 5.62 -8.05 -17.59
CA TYR A 38 4.32 -7.39 -17.64
C TYR A 38 4.14 -6.47 -16.43
N ALA A 39 3.91 -5.17 -16.72
CA ALA A 39 3.70 -4.18 -15.68
C ALA A 39 2.28 -4.29 -15.10
N PHE A 40 2.17 -4.40 -13.77
CA PHE A 40 0.92 -4.47 -13.03
C PHE A 40 0.92 -3.50 -11.85
N ALA A 41 -0.25 -3.15 -11.33
CA ALA A 41 -0.35 -2.31 -10.14
C ALA A 41 0.15 -3.08 -8.91
N ILE A 42 1.04 -2.46 -8.12
CA ILE A 42 1.64 -3.07 -6.93
C ILE A 42 0.60 -3.41 -5.85
N GLU A 43 -0.50 -2.65 -5.81
CA GLU A 43 -1.59 -2.82 -4.84
C GLU A 43 -1.08 -2.90 -3.38
N SER A 44 -1.58 -3.85 -2.60
CA SER A 44 -1.23 -3.97 -1.17
C SER A 44 0.21 -4.42 -0.88
N ILE A 45 0.98 -4.87 -1.88
CA ILE A 45 2.41 -5.13 -1.71
C ILE A 45 3.13 -3.83 -1.33
N SER A 46 2.64 -2.69 -1.82
CA SER A 46 3.12 -1.33 -1.52
C SER A 46 3.29 -1.04 -0.03
N LYS A 47 2.43 -1.61 0.81
CA LYS A 47 2.44 -1.40 2.27
C LYS A 47 3.76 -1.79 2.93
N VAL A 48 4.44 -2.81 2.40
CA VAL A 48 5.72 -3.30 2.93
C VAL A 48 6.80 -2.22 2.79
N PHE A 49 6.89 -1.60 1.63
CA PHE A 49 7.93 -0.61 1.33
C PHE A 49 7.67 0.73 2.05
N THR A 50 6.42 1.15 2.13
CA THR A 50 6.04 2.34 2.93
C THR A 50 6.30 2.10 4.41
N LEU A 51 6.02 0.89 4.93
CA LEU A 51 6.35 0.53 6.31
C LEU A 51 7.86 0.57 6.57
N ALA A 52 8.67 0.05 5.63
CA ALA A 52 10.13 0.08 5.76
C ALA A 52 10.65 1.52 5.88
N HIS A 53 10.14 2.43 5.04
CA HIS A 53 10.49 3.85 5.09
C HIS A 53 10.10 4.49 6.43
N VAL A 54 8.87 4.28 6.89
CA VAL A 54 8.41 4.85 8.17
C VAL A 54 9.19 4.26 9.35
N LEU A 55 9.53 2.97 9.33
CA LEU A 55 10.37 2.36 10.36
C LEU A 55 11.76 3.00 10.44
N ASP A 56 12.34 3.37 9.30
CA ASP A 56 13.64 4.05 9.25
C ASP A 56 13.56 5.47 9.83
N GLU A 57 12.47 6.20 9.57
CA GLU A 57 12.28 7.58 10.05
C GLU A 57 11.90 7.69 11.53
N VAL A 58 10.87 6.94 11.95
CA VAL A 58 10.27 7.12 13.30
C VAL A 58 10.72 6.07 14.31
N GLY A 59 11.33 4.99 13.83
CA GLY A 59 11.76 3.86 14.63
C GLY A 59 10.63 2.91 15.07
N PRO A 60 10.98 1.67 15.49
CA PRO A 60 10.02 0.62 15.78
C PRO A 60 9.13 0.92 17.00
N GLU A 61 9.66 1.59 18.03
CA GLU A 61 8.92 1.89 19.25
C GLU A 61 7.82 2.93 19.01
N ALA A 62 8.14 4.00 18.25
CA ALA A 62 7.16 5.02 17.87
C ALA A 62 6.05 4.42 17.02
N LEU A 63 6.40 3.61 16.02
CA LEU A 63 5.43 2.92 15.18
C LEU A 63 4.55 1.99 16.00
N ARG A 64 5.13 1.12 16.84
CA ARG A 64 4.40 0.16 17.67
C ARG A 64 3.43 0.82 18.64
N SER A 65 3.75 2.00 19.16
CA SER A 65 2.85 2.74 20.05
C SER A 65 1.57 3.21 19.34
N LYS A 66 1.64 3.47 18.04
CA LYS A 66 0.56 4.03 17.23
C LYS A 66 -0.18 2.94 16.43
N ILE A 67 0.55 1.96 15.94
CA ILE A 67 0.05 0.85 15.14
C ILE A 67 0.53 -0.44 15.79
N GLY A 68 -0.37 -1.39 15.99
CA GLY A 68 -0.02 -2.70 16.56
C GLY A 68 0.77 -3.59 15.58
N CYS A 69 1.05 -4.82 16.02
CA CYS A 69 1.66 -5.87 15.20
C CYS A 69 0.92 -7.21 15.32
N ASP A 70 -0.36 -7.15 15.71
CA ASP A 70 -1.19 -8.32 15.99
C ASP A 70 -2.14 -8.62 14.82
N PRO A 71 -2.52 -9.88 14.57
CA PRO A 71 -3.54 -10.21 13.60
C PRO A 71 -4.91 -9.69 14.05
N THR A 72 -5.74 -9.26 13.10
CA THR A 72 -7.10 -8.77 13.41
C THR A 72 -8.13 -9.89 13.58
N GLY A 73 -7.92 -11.03 12.93
CA GLY A 73 -8.95 -12.06 12.75
C GLY A 73 -10.11 -11.63 11.83
N GLU A 74 -10.05 -10.41 11.29
CA GLU A 74 -11.07 -9.77 10.47
C GLU A 74 -10.54 -9.48 9.06
N PRO A 75 -11.43 -9.23 8.08
CA PRO A 75 -11.01 -8.79 6.75
C PRO A 75 -10.10 -7.55 6.78
N PHE A 76 -9.19 -7.46 5.81
CA PHE A 76 -8.15 -6.41 5.72
C PHE A 76 -8.69 -4.96 5.70
N ASN A 77 -9.96 -4.77 5.40
CA ASN A 77 -10.65 -3.49 5.33
C ASN A 77 -11.80 -3.36 6.36
N SER A 78 -11.79 -4.18 7.41
CA SER A 78 -12.85 -4.19 8.42
C SER A 78 -12.82 -2.92 9.28
N VAL A 79 -13.97 -2.21 9.32
CA VAL A 79 -14.20 -1.12 10.27
C VAL A 79 -14.50 -1.65 11.68
N ILE A 80 -15.06 -2.87 11.78
CA ILE A 80 -15.36 -3.52 13.06
C ILE A 80 -14.07 -3.75 13.86
N ALA A 81 -12.99 -4.13 13.18
CA ALA A 81 -11.69 -4.29 13.82
C ALA A 81 -11.21 -3.00 14.51
N LEU A 82 -11.47 -1.83 13.90
CA LEU A 82 -11.13 -0.53 14.52
C LEU A 82 -12.02 -0.24 15.72
N GLU A 83 -13.33 -0.42 15.60
CA GLU A 83 -14.29 -0.17 16.70
C GLU A 83 -13.98 -1.02 17.93
N LEU A 84 -13.71 -2.33 17.75
CA LEU A 84 -13.35 -3.25 18.83
C LEU A 84 -12.07 -2.85 19.57
N HIS A 85 -11.15 -2.14 18.88
CA HIS A 85 -9.86 -1.72 19.42
C HIS A 85 -9.76 -0.21 19.65
N LYS A 86 -10.90 0.49 19.81
CA LYS A 86 -10.96 1.94 20.08
C LYS A 86 -10.18 2.76 19.03
N GLY A 87 -10.33 2.39 17.77
CA GLY A 87 -9.70 3.04 16.64
C GLY A 87 -8.23 2.71 16.39
N ARG A 88 -7.57 1.95 17.27
CA ARG A 88 -6.17 1.57 17.09
C ARG A 88 -6.04 0.50 16.00
N PRO A 89 -5.27 0.74 14.91
CA PRO A 89 -4.97 -0.30 13.95
C PRO A 89 -4.12 -1.41 14.56
N LEU A 90 -4.47 -2.67 14.34
CA LEU A 90 -3.76 -3.80 14.94
C LEU A 90 -2.45 -4.14 14.24
N ASN A 91 -2.30 -3.80 12.96
CA ASN A 91 -1.06 -3.99 12.22
C ASN A 91 -1.01 -3.09 10.98
N PRO A 92 0.18 -2.86 10.37
CA PRO A 92 0.36 -1.96 9.23
C PRO A 92 -0.09 -2.54 7.89
N PHE A 93 -0.52 -3.81 7.83
CA PHE A 93 -0.88 -4.49 6.56
C PHE A 93 -2.39 -4.54 6.29
N VAL A 94 -3.23 -4.23 7.27
CA VAL A 94 -4.64 -3.90 7.03
C VAL A 94 -4.77 -2.46 6.55
N ASN A 95 -5.82 -2.14 5.79
CA ASN A 95 -5.96 -0.81 5.18
C ASN A 95 -5.90 0.33 6.20
N ALA A 96 -6.54 0.17 7.34
CA ALA A 96 -6.50 1.15 8.42
C ALA A 96 -5.06 1.40 8.92
N GLY A 97 -4.30 0.34 9.18
CA GLY A 97 -2.91 0.45 9.61
C GLY A 97 -2.00 1.01 8.52
N ALA A 98 -2.21 0.65 7.26
CA ALA A 98 -1.43 1.19 6.15
C ALA A 98 -1.66 2.71 5.98
N MET A 99 -2.90 3.18 6.07
CA MET A 99 -3.20 4.63 6.04
C MET A 99 -2.64 5.34 7.27
N ALA A 100 -2.76 4.76 8.46
CA ALA A 100 -2.12 5.30 9.66
C ALA A 100 -0.58 5.39 9.48
N THR A 101 0.06 4.38 8.87
CA THR A 101 1.50 4.38 8.55
C THR A 101 1.85 5.52 7.61
N VAL A 102 1.13 5.70 6.50
CA VAL A 102 1.32 6.83 5.56
C VAL A 102 1.19 8.18 6.29
N SER A 103 0.26 8.28 7.25
CA SER A 103 0.04 9.54 7.99
C SER A 103 1.18 9.91 8.93
N LEU A 104 2.09 8.99 9.26
CA LEU A 104 3.25 9.24 10.11
C LEU A 104 4.40 9.91 9.38
N LEU A 105 4.43 9.87 8.04
CA LEU A 105 5.45 10.57 7.27
C LEU A 105 5.30 12.09 7.45
N GLU A 106 6.33 12.73 7.96
CA GLU A 106 6.36 14.18 8.13
C GLU A 106 6.48 14.87 6.77
N ALA A 107 5.46 15.61 6.39
CA ALA A 107 5.42 16.34 5.12
C ALA A 107 4.38 17.46 5.19
N ASP A 108 4.72 18.61 4.63
CA ASP A 108 3.85 19.80 4.61
C ASP A 108 2.68 19.66 3.63
N THR A 109 2.80 18.77 2.65
CA THR A 109 1.78 18.54 1.62
C THR A 109 1.64 17.07 1.26
N ALA A 110 0.49 16.71 0.70
CA ALA A 110 0.26 15.37 0.14
C ALA A 110 1.29 15.02 -0.94
N GLN A 111 1.71 16.00 -1.75
CA GLN A 111 2.72 15.77 -2.79
C GLN A 111 4.09 15.47 -2.17
N ALA A 112 4.53 16.23 -1.17
CA ALA A 112 5.80 15.96 -0.49
C ALA A 112 5.81 14.57 0.18
N ARG A 113 4.69 14.17 0.80
CA ARG A 113 4.53 12.82 1.36
C ARG A 113 4.60 11.73 0.29
N TRP A 114 3.99 11.97 -0.86
CA TRP A 114 4.08 11.06 -2.00
C TRP A 114 5.52 10.95 -2.53
N ASP A 115 6.24 12.06 -2.66
CA ASP A 115 7.59 12.09 -3.20
C ASP A 115 8.56 11.26 -2.34
N GLN A 116 8.40 11.25 -1.01
CA GLN A 116 9.14 10.38 -0.09
C GLN A 116 8.86 8.90 -0.39
N ILE A 117 7.58 8.52 -0.49
CA ILE A 117 7.17 7.13 -0.81
C ILE A 117 7.72 6.72 -2.17
N GLN A 118 7.57 7.54 -3.20
CA GLN A 118 8.05 7.24 -4.54
C GLN A 118 9.57 7.09 -4.59
N THR A 119 10.29 7.94 -3.87
CA THR A 119 11.76 7.83 -3.76
C THR A 119 12.16 6.49 -3.16
N THR A 120 11.50 6.08 -2.08
CA THR A 120 11.73 4.78 -1.45
C THR A 120 11.46 3.62 -2.40
N TYR A 121 10.35 3.66 -3.13
CA TYR A 121 10.02 2.60 -4.11
C TYR A 121 11.04 2.52 -5.24
N ASN A 122 11.49 3.67 -5.75
CA ASN A 122 12.55 3.73 -6.76
C ASN A 122 13.88 3.15 -6.26
N LEU A 123 14.20 3.35 -4.97
CA LEU A 123 15.41 2.78 -4.35
C LEU A 123 15.31 1.25 -4.26
N PHE A 124 14.17 0.72 -3.83
CA PHE A 124 13.96 -0.74 -3.77
C PHE A 124 14.00 -1.40 -5.14
N ALA A 125 13.36 -0.78 -6.14
CA ALA A 125 13.34 -1.32 -7.51
C ALA A 125 14.63 -1.09 -8.30
N GLY A 126 15.56 -0.27 -7.80
CA GLY A 126 16.78 0.12 -8.53
C GLY A 126 16.51 0.94 -9.80
N ARG A 127 15.30 1.43 -9.98
CA ARG A 127 14.87 2.23 -11.15
C ARG A 127 13.73 3.18 -10.82
N GLY A 128 13.45 4.12 -11.72
CA GLY A 128 12.25 4.96 -11.61
C GLY A 128 10.98 4.17 -11.89
N LEU A 129 10.07 4.17 -10.92
CA LEU A 129 8.72 3.62 -11.06
C LEU A 129 7.72 4.73 -11.36
N THR A 130 6.63 4.39 -12.04
CA THR A 130 5.57 5.34 -12.39
C THR A 130 4.22 4.87 -11.86
N VAL A 131 3.34 5.81 -11.55
CA VAL A 131 1.95 5.52 -11.23
C VAL A 131 1.21 5.14 -12.52
N ASN A 132 0.40 4.08 -12.46
CA ASN A 132 -0.58 3.82 -13.50
C ASN A 132 -1.81 4.70 -13.24
N ASP A 133 -1.95 5.77 -14.02
CA ASP A 133 -3.02 6.75 -13.83
C ASP A 133 -4.42 6.16 -14.03
N GLU A 134 -4.58 5.16 -14.89
CA GLU A 134 -5.87 4.50 -15.11
C GLU A 134 -6.30 3.71 -13.87
N VAL A 135 -5.38 2.98 -13.24
CA VAL A 135 -5.60 2.29 -11.96
C VAL A 135 -5.94 3.31 -10.88
N TYR A 136 -5.11 4.35 -10.73
CA TYR A 136 -5.32 5.40 -9.74
C TYR A 136 -6.71 6.05 -9.87
N GLN A 137 -7.10 6.47 -11.08
CA GLN A 137 -8.40 7.08 -11.32
C GLN A 137 -9.56 6.10 -11.08
N SER A 138 -9.37 4.83 -11.42
CA SER A 138 -10.38 3.79 -11.20
C SER A 138 -10.60 3.54 -9.70
N GLU A 139 -9.52 3.39 -8.92
CA GLU A 139 -9.58 3.20 -7.48
C GLU A 139 -10.09 4.45 -6.76
N ALA A 140 -9.60 5.63 -7.11
CA ALA A 140 -10.01 6.89 -6.49
C ALA A 140 -11.53 7.16 -6.60
N LYS A 141 -12.20 6.64 -7.62
CA LYS A 141 -13.65 6.73 -7.80
C LYS A 141 -14.43 5.74 -6.92
N THR A 142 -13.79 4.67 -6.46
CA THR A 142 -14.45 3.55 -5.74
C THR A 142 -13.94 3.36 -4.31
N ASN A 143 -13.09 4.27 -3.80
CA ASN A 143 -12.43 4.14 -2.50
C ASN A 143 -13.21 4.72 -1.31
N GLN A 144 -14.55 4.88 -1.41
CA GLN A 144 -15.37 5.47 -0.33
C GLN A 144 -15.20 4.74 1.01
N HIS A 145 -15.00 3.42 0.97
CA HIS A 145 -14.77 2.64 2.18
C HIS A 145 -13.45 3.05 2.88
N ASN A 146 -12.35 3.19 2.12
CA ASN A 146 -11.09 3.66 2.67
C ASN A 146 -11.18 5.10 3.20
N ARG A 147 -11.94 5.98 2.54
CA ARG A 147 -12.23 7.33 3.05
C ARG A 147 -12.97 7.29 4.39
N GLY A 148 -13.95 6.38 4.53
CA GLY A 148 -14.65 6.14 5.79
C GLY A 148 -13.69 5.68 6.90
N ILE A 149 -12.79 4.73 6.61
CA ILE A 149 -11.75 4.27 7.52
C ILE A 149 -10.82 5.43 7.92
N ALA A 150 -10.39 6.27 6.98
CA ALA A 150 -9.51 7.41 7.25
C ALA A 150 -10.15 8.42 8.22
N TRP A 151 -11.42 8.75 8.04
CA TRP A 151 -12.16 9.60 8.97
C TRP A 151 -12.38 8.94 10.34
N LEU A 152 -12.61 7.63 10.36
CA LEU A 152 -12.73 6.90 11.62
C LEU A 152 -11.43 6.93 12.41
N LEU A 153 -10.29 6.68 11.76
CA LEU A 153 -8.95 6.81 12.36
C LEU A 153 -8.71 8.22 12.91
N GLN A 154 -9.12 9.26 12.17
CA GLN A 154 -9.02 10.65 12.62
C GLN A 154 -9.84 10.88 13.89
N SER A 155 -11.07 10.35 13.97
CA SER A 155 -11.95 10.52 15.12
C SER A 155 -11.40 9.90 16.41
N TYR A 156 -10.57 8.86 16.27
CA TYR A 156 -9.88 8.19 17.39
C TYR A 156 -8.46 8.70 17.64
N GLY A 157 -7.95 9.65 16.84
CA GLY A 157 -6.61 10.23 17.02
C GLY A 157 -5.46 9.38 16.47
N TYR A 158 -5.75 8.43 15.57
CA TYR A 158 -4.75 7.57 14.90
C TYR A 158 -4.42 8.01 13.47
N MET A 159 -4.89 9.17 13.05
CA MET A 159 -4.52 9.82 11.79
C MET A 159 -3.72 11.09 12.10
N HIS A 160 -2.50 11.17 11.61
CA HIS A 160 -1.54 12.23 11.96
C HIS A 160 -1.38 13.30 10.86
N ALA A 161 -2.18 13.23 9.80
CA ALA A 161 -2.28 14.19 8.72
C ALA A 161 -3.73 14.26 8.21
N ASP A 162 -4.04 15.12 7.25
CA ASP A 162 -5.39 15.20 6.68
C ASP A 162 -5.86 13.84 6.14
N PRO A 163 -7.02 13.33 6.58
CA PRO A 163 -7.49 11.99 6.20
C PRO A 163 -7.68 11.81 4.70
N MET A 164 -8.11 12.86 3.99
CA MET A 164 -8.36 12.74 2.56
C MET A 164 -7.07 12.80 1.74
N GLU A 165 -6.11 13.61 2.17
CA GLU A 165 -4.76 13.61 1.58
C GLU A 165 -4.07 12.26 1.79
N VAL A 166 -4.10 11.72 3.01
CA VAL A 166 -3.54 10.40 3.33
C VAL A 166 -4.20 9.31 2.49
N CYS A 167 -5.53 9.32 2.37
CA CYS A 167 -6.26 8.35 1.55
C CYS A 167 -5.87 8.46 0.07
N ALA A 168 -5.67 9.67 -0.45
CA ALA A 168 -5.24 9.89 -1.83
C ALA A 168 -3.81 9.38 -2.06
N VAL A 169 -2.88 9.66 -1.14
CA VAL A 169 -1.49 9.15 -1.20
C VAL A 169 -1.48 7.62 -1.10
N TYR A 170 -2.28 7.04 -0.19
CA TYR A 170 -2.44 5.59 -0.05
C TYR A 170 -2.97 4.94 -1.34
N THR A 171 -3.98 5.54 -1.99
CA THR A 171 -4.46 5.06 -3.29
C THR A 171 -3.38 5.16 -4.37
N ARG A 172 -2.61 6.26 -4.37
CA ARG A 172 -1.54 6.48 -5.34
C ARG A 172 -0.41 5.45 -5.20
N GLN A 173 0.00 5.09 -3.97
CA GLN A 173 1.02 4.06 -3.74
C GLN A 173 0.57 2.67 -4.24
N CYS A 174 -0.71 2.32 -4.09
CA CYS A 174 -1.27 1.07 -4.60
C CYS A 174 -1.26 1.01 -6.12
N SER A 175 -1.29 2.15 -6.79
CA SER A 175 -1.38 2.29 -8.25
C SER A 175 -0.03 2.34 -8.95
N VAL A 176 1.10 2.19 -8.25
CA VAL A 176 2.43 2.15 -8.87
C VAL A 176 2.56 0.91 -9.74
N ALA A 177 3.05 1.11 -10.97
CA ALA A 177 3.30 0.03 -11.93
C ALA A 177 4.65 -0.63 -11.65
N ILE A 178 4.63 -1.93 -11.43
CA ILE A 178 5.80 -2.77 -11.18
C ILE A 178 5.77 -4.02 -12.07
N THR A 179 6.88 -4.71 -12.17
CA THR A 179 7.02 -6.03 -12.78
C THR A 179 7.36 -7.08 -11.72
N CYS A 180 7.36 -8.37 -12.08
CA CYS A 180 7.85 -9.42 -11.18
C CYS A 180 9.33 -9.18 -10.82
N HIS A 181 10.11 -8.67 -11.77
CA HIS A 181 11.54 -8.37 -11.58
C HIS A 181 11.79 -7.29 -10.53
N ASP A 182 10.92 -6.26 -10.44
CA ASP A 182 11.07 -5.19 -9.45
C ASP A 182 10.85 -5.66 -7.99
N LEU A 183 10.33 -6.88 -7.78
CA LEU A 183 10.03 -7.43 -6.46
C LEU A 183 11.10 -8.39 -5.92
N VAL A 184 12.14 -8.69 -6.68
CA VAL A 184 13.23 -9.61 -6.33
C VAL A 184 14.58 -8.90 -6.40
#